data_58c1e388e307c345fbe76bbc5160108a
#
_entry.id   58c1e388e307c345fbe76bbc5160108a
#
_cell.length_a   1.000
_cell.length_b   1.000
_cell.length_c   1.000
_cell.angle_alpha   90.00
_cell.angle_beta   90.00
_cell.angle_gamma   90.00
#
_symmetry.space_group_name_H-M   'P 1'
#
loop_
_entity.id
_entity.type
_entity.pdbx_description
1 polymer ?
#
loop_
_entity_poly.entity_id
_entity_poly.type
_entity_poly.pdbx_seq_one_letter_code
_entity_poly.pdbx_strand_id
1 'polypeptide(L)'
;MLSDKLIMEAKQIDLLYYLRYFDPGELVHIGGQEYTTRTHDSLKISNGKWHWFSKGIGGKNALDYLIHVKGMHFTDAVMHLT
;
A
#
# COMPACT_ATOMS: atom_id res chain seq x y z
N MET A 1 17.86 11.77 -8.15
CA MET A 1 16.78 11.97 -9.12
C MET A 1 16.10 10.65 -9.44
N LEU A 2 14.80 10.66 -9.56
CA LEU A 2 14.05 9.45 -9.91
C LEU A 2 14.05 9.23 -11.42
N SER A 3 14.27 7.98 -11.82
CA SER A 3 14.12 7.59 -13.21
C SER A 3 12.72 7.01 -13.43
N ASP A 4 12.26 7.05 -14.67
CA ASP A 4 10.99 6.43 -15.01
C ASP A 4 10.99 4.94 -14.67
N LYS A 5 12.12 4.29 -14.80
CA LYS A 5 12.26 2.88 -14.48
C LYS A 5 12.00 2.61 -13.00
N LEU A 6 12.56 3.42 -12.11
CA LEU A 6 12.35 3.26 -10.67
C LEU A 6 10.88 3.51 -10.30
N ILE A 7 10.27 4.52 -10.91
CA ILE A 7 8.87 4.82 -10.67
C ILE A 7 7.99 3.65 -11.09
N MET A 8 8.26 3.08 -12.25
CA MET A 8 7.50 1.93 -12.74
C MET A 8 7.68 0.70 -11.85
N GLU A 9 8.90 0.47 -11.36
CA GLU A 9 9.16 -0.63 -10.44
C GLU A 9 8.37 -0.46 -9.15
N ALA A 10 8.36 0.76 -8.60
CA ALA A 10 7.61 1.04 -7.38
C ALA A 10 6.11 0.80 -7.57
N LYS A 11 5.57 1.15 -8.74
CA LYS A 11 4.16 0.98 -9.04
C LYS A 11 3.73 -0.47 -9.22
N GLN A 12 4.69 -1.39 -9.39
CA GLN A 12 4.39 -2.82 -9.53
C GLN A 12 4.23 -3.52 -8.19
N ILE A 13 4.58 -2.86 -7.09
CA ILE A 13 4.55 -3.49 -5.78
C ILE A 13 3.14 -3.45 -5.20
N ASP A 14 2.58 -4.62 -5.00
CA ASP A 14 1.25 -4.81 -4.43
C ASP A 14 1.27 -4.48 -2.93
N LEU A 15 0.20 -3.88 -2.42
CA LEU A 15 0.14 -3.51 -1.00
C LEU A 15 0.19 -4.72 -0.08
N LEU A 16 -0.50 -5.81 -0.43
CA LEU A 16 -0.49 -7.02 0.37
C LEU A 16 0.93 -7.58 0.48
N TYR A 17 1.63 -7.63 -0.66
CA TYR A 17 3.01 -8.08 -0.70
C TYR A 17 3.91 -7.19 0.17
N TYR A 18 3.76 -5.87 0.02
CA TYR A 18 4.56 -4.91 0.79
C TYR A 18 4.38 -5.10 2.30
N LEU A 19 3.12 -5.13 2.76
CA LEU A 19 2.85 -5.28 4.19
C LEU A 19 3.32 -6.63 4.72
N ARG A 20 3.16 -7.68 3.93
CA ARG A 20 3.58 -9.01 4.35
C ARG A 20 5.08 -9.09 4.62
N TYR A 21 5.87 -8.38 3.86
CA TYR A 21 7.33 -8.40 3.98
C TYR A 21 7.91 -7.30 4.84
N PHE A 22 7.33 -6.12 4.83
CA PHE A 22 7.92 -4.97 5.52
C PHE A 22 7.22 -4.61 6.81
N ASP A 23 5.95 -4.94 6.94
CA ASP A 23 5.20 -4.58 8.14
C ASP A 23 4.10 -5.61 8.41
N PRO A 24 4.48 -6.88 8.66
CA PRO A 24 3.49 -7.94 8.82
C PRO A 24 2.57 -7.75 10.02
N GLY A 25 3.01 -6.99 11.03
CA GLY A 25 2.17 -6.68 12.19
C GLY A 25 0.96 -5.84 11.87
N GLU A 26 0.99 -5.09 10.76
CA GLU A 26 -0.14 -4.29 10.32
C GLU A 26 -1.18 -5.12 9.58
N LEU A 27 -0.80 -6.27 9.02
CA LEU A 27 -1.67 -7.04 8.16
C LEU A 27 -2.59 -7.95 8.96
N VAL A 28 -3.90 -7.80 8.76
CA VAL A 28 -4.91 -8.61 9.44
C VAL A 28 -5.81 -9.27 8.40
N HIS A 29 -5.82 -10.60 8.41
CA HIS A 29 -6.67 -11.38 7.51
C HIS A 29 -8.11 -11.37 8.02
N ILE A 30 -9.06 -11.00 7.17
CA ILE A 30 -10.46 -10.91 7.59
C ILE A 30 -11.36 -11.93 6.90
N GLY A 31 -10.86 -12.66 5.92
CA GLY A 31 -11.60 -13.73 5.28
C GLY A 31 -11.28 -13.86 3.81
N GLY A 32 -11.19 -15.08 3.31
CA GLY A 32 -10.90 -15.33 1.90
C GLY A 32 -9.64 -14.62 1.43
N GLN A 33 -9.79 -13.76 0.44
CA GLN A 33 -8.70 -12.98 -0.12
C GLN A 33 -8.67 -11.55 0.45
N GLU A 34 -9.39 -11.29 1.52
CA GLU A 34 -9.53 -9.93 2.05
C GLU A 34 -8.73 -9.73 3.32
N TYR A 35 -8.11 -8.55 3.42
CA TYR A 35 -7.29 -8.15 4.55
C TYR A 35 -7.62 -6.73 4.96
N THR A 36 -7.24 -6.37 6.18
CA THR A 36 -7.32 -4.99 6.66
C THR A 36 -5.99 -4.68 7.35
N THR A 37 -5.85 -3.45 7.85
CA THR A 37 -4.66 -3.08 8.61
C THR A 37 -5.04 -2.86 10.06
N ARG A 38 -4.10 -3.16 10.96
CA ARG A 38 -4.32 -3.02 12.39
C ARG A 38 -4.57 -1.57 12.79
N THR A 39 -3.83 -0.64 12.20
CA THR A 39 -3.93 0.79 12.52
C THR A 39 -5.17 1.43 11.88
N HIS A 40 -5.58 0.94 10.70
CA HIS A 40 -6.71 1.50 9.96
C HIS A 40 -7.69 0.39 9.61
N ASP A 41 -8.61 0.08 10.54
CA ASP A 41 -9.52 -1.05 10.37
C ASP A 41 -10.57 -0.81 9.27
N SER A 42 -10.76 0.43 8.81
CA SER A 42 -11.65 0.72 7.69
C SER A 42 -10.93 0.66 6.34
N LEU A 43 -9.64 0.36 6.33
CA LEU A 43 -8.88 0.16 5.10
C LEU A 43 -8.93 -1.32 4.74
N LYS A 44 -9.48 -1.63 3.57
CA LYS A 44 -9.63 -3.00 3.11
C LYS A 44 -8.72 -3.26 1.92
N ILE A 45 -8.11 -4.44 1.90
CA ILE A 45 -7.21 -4.87 0.83
C ILE A 45 -7.83 -6.11 0.21
N SER A 46 -8.07 -6.09 -1.10
CA SER A 46 -8.67 -7.21 -1.80
C SER A 46 -8.24 -7.19 -3.25
N ASN A 47 -7.82 -8.36 -3.73
CA ASN A 47 -7.60 -8.56 -5.17
C ASN A 47 -6.58 -7.57 -5.77
N GLY A 48 -5.51 -7.28 -5.05
CA GLY A 48 -4.47 -6.37 -5.52
C GLY A 48 -4.82 -4.90 -5.42
N LYS A 49 -5.96 -4.59 -4.81
CA LYS A 49 -6.42 -3.21 -4.64
C LYS A 49 -6.67 -2.94 -3.17
N TRP A 50 -6.68 -1.66 -2.80
CA TRP A 50 -7.03 -1.27 -1.44
C TRP A 50 -7.96 -0.08 -1.46
N HIS A 51 -8.78 0.05 -0.42
CA HIS A 51 -9.69 1.17 -0.28
C HIS A 51 -9.80 1.53 1.21
N TRP A 52 -9.63 2.80 1.53
CA TRP A 52 -9.74 3.32 2.88
C TRP A 52 -11.11 3.98 3.03
N PHE A 53 -12.08 3.22 3.53
CA PHE A 53 -13.48 3.63 3.51
C PHE A 53 -13.77 4.89 4.31
N SER A 54 -13.13 5.06 5.47
CA SER A 54 -13.39 6.24 6.28
C SER A 54 -12.89 7.54 5.66
N LYS A 55 -11.98 7.47 4.69
CA LYS A 55 -11.44 8.64 4.01
C LYS A 55 -11.86 8.73 2.55
N GLY A 56 -12.49 7.69 2.02
CA GLY A 56 -12.95 7.69 0.63
C GLY A 56 -11.82 7.68 -0.40
N ILE A 57 -10.67 7.12 -0.08
CA ILE A 57 -9.55 7.02 -1.01
C ILE A 57 -9.13 5.58 -1.19
N GLY A 58 -8.53 5.28 -2.33
CA GLY A 58 -8.07 3.94 -2.63
C GLY A 58 -6.97 3.93 -3.65
N GLY A 59 -6.43 2.75 -3.93
CA GLY A 59 -5.35 2.61 -4.87
C GLY A 59 -5.13 1.17 -5.30
N LYS A 60 -4.12 0.97 -6.14
CA LYS A 60 -3.82 -0.33 -6.74
C LYS A 60 -2.46 -0.88 -6.33
N ASN A 61 -1.67 -0.11 -5.59
CA ASN A 61 -0.31 -0.53 -5.26
C ASN A 61 0.15 0.06 -3.93
N ALA A 62 1.32 -0.37 -3.48
CA ALA A 62 1.90 0.10 -2.23
C ALA A 62 2.30 1.57 -2.30
N LEU A 63 2.69 2.06 -3.48
CA LEU A 63 3.11 3.45 -3.64
C LEU A 63 1.96 4.40 -3.28
N ASP A 64 0.77 4.15 -3.79
CA ASP A 64 -0.41 4.95 -3.45
C ASP A 64 -0.67 4.95 -1.95
N TYR A 65 -0.54 3.79 -1.32
CA TYR A 65 -0.75 3.65 0.12
C TYR A 65 0.27 4.49 0.90
N LEU A 66 1.54 4.42 0.55
CA LEU A 66 2.57 5.19 1.26
C LEU A 66 2.34 6.69 1.14
N ILE A 67 1.86 7.14 -0.01
CA ILE A 67 1.60 8.57 -0.24
C ILE A 67 0.32 9.01 0.45
N HIS A 68 -0.78 8.30 0.21
CA HIS A 68 -2.11 8.77 0.63
C HIS A 68 -2.51 8.38 2.04
N VAL A 69 -1.98 7.30 2.56
CA VAL A 69 -2.30 6.84 3.91
C VAL A 69 -1.19 7.20 4.90
N LYS A 70 0.05 6.95 4.53
CA LYS A 70 1.20 7.20 5.41
C LYS A 70 1.75 8.62 5.27
N GLY A 71 1.31 9.38 4.28
CA GLY A 71 1.72 10.77 4.12
C GLY A 71 3.13 10.99 3.59
N MET A 72 3.72 9.98 2.97
CA MET A 72 5.06 10.12 2.42
C MET A 72 5.05 10.96 1.15
N HIS A 73 6.13 11.71 0.93
CA HIS A 73 6.32 12.37 -0.36
C HIS A 73 6.58 11.33 -1.44
N PHE A 74 6.18 11.65 -2.67
CA PHE A 74 6.32 10.72 -3.79
C PHE A 74 7.74 10.18 -3.95
N THR A 75 8.73 11.07 -3.94
CA THR A 75 10.13 10.68 -4.11
C THR A 75 10.55 9.70 -2.99
N ASP A 76 10.21 10.03 -1.75
CA ASP A 76 10.58 9.20 -0.61
C ASP A 76 9.90 7.84 -0.68
N ALA A 77 8.65 7.80 -1.11
CA ALA A 77 7.90 6.56 -1.23
C ALA A 77 8.52 5.65 -2.31
N VAL A 78 8.87 6.22 -3.46
CA VAL A 78 9.51 5.44 -4.53
C VAL A 78 10.85 4.88 -4.05
N MET A 79 11.66 5.70 -3.39
CA MET A 79 12.97 5.26 -2.88
C MET A 79 12.80 4.19 -1.79
N HIS A 80 11.77 4.29 -1.00
CA HIS A 80 11.48 3.30 0.04
C HIS A 80 11.15 1.93 -0.56
N LEU A 81 10.48 1.92 -1.70
CA LEU A 81 10.02 0.69 -2.34
C LEU A 81 11.05 0.08 -3.29
N THR A 82 12.04 0.84 -3.68
CA THR A 82 13.08 0.39 -4.62
C THR A 82 14.46 0.47 -3.99
#